data_bd54a66d7519a964951d7f21e81ffa7d
#
_entry.id   bd54a66d7519a964951d7f21e81ffa7d
#
_cell.length_a   1.000
_cell.length_b   1.000
_cell.length_c   1.000
_cell.angle_alpha   90.00
_cell.angle_beta   90.00
_cell.angle_gamma   90.00
#
_symmetry.space_group_name_H-M   'P 1'
#
loop_
_entity.id
_entity.type
_entity.pdbx_description
1 polymer ?
#
loop_
_entity_poly.entity_id
_entity_poly.type
_entity_poly.pdbx_seq_one_letter_code
_entity_poly.pdbx_strand_id
1 'polypeptide(L)'
;MFFRLSAHLEVFVVDTQLTGKMFSVSWFSVLLSLLLFRGVLSAPTCELKARSVDTVPPSKRAVPSGPRFVIYSDKWVSGITGPPPVSEIQGYNVFALSFLLTSGPADKALEWTQLSASDRSTVKSQYSSAGISLIVSAFGSTDAPTSSGADPSSTANTMAAWVKQFDLDGIDVDYEDFNAMDKGDGSAESWLATFTQQLRTQLPQGQFILSHAPVAPWFTVNGLFAGGAYLKVDQTVGSLIDWYNVQFYNQGTTEYTTCDNLLNSAGGDWPGSAVFEIASSGVELNKLVIGKPGLSAGDASNGYIDPSTLAGCVAQAKSKGWDAGVMVWEFPDAAASWIQTVRSQAFPE
;
A
#
# COMPACT_ATOMS: atom_id res chain seq x y z
N MET A 1 -7.36 -34.95 -25.32
CA MET A 1 -8.49 -35.61 -24.66
C MET A 1 -9.15 -34.58 -23.78
N PHE A 2 -10.22 -33.97 -24.26
CA PHE A 2 -10.90 -32.82 -23.65
C PHE A 2 -11.89 -33.30 -22.59
N PHE A 3 -11.85 -32.75 -21.39
CA PHE A 3 -12.98 -32.80 -20.47
C PHE A 3 -13.48 -31.39 -20.19
N ARG A 4 -14.66 -31.09 -20.74
CA ARG A 4 -15.52 -29.96 -20.33
C ARG A 4 -16.32 -30.40 -19.12
N LEU A 5 -16.26 -29.65 -18.03
CA LEU A 5 -17.30 -29.66 -17.01
C LEU A 5 -18.16 -28.41 -17.16
N SER A 6 -19.42 -28.64 -17.46
CA SER A 6 -20.49 -27.63 -17.49
C SER A 6 -21.13 -27.58 -16.10
N ALA A 7 -21.11 -26.45 -15.41
CA ALA A 7 -21.88 -26.23 -14.22
C ALA A 7 -23.13 -25.41 -14.58
N HIS A 8 -24.31 -26.00 -14.34
CA HIS A 8 -25.60 -25.33 -14.46
C HIS A 8 -25.85 -24.46 -13.22
N LEU A 9 -26.15 -23.22 -13.46
CA LEU A 9 -26.61 -22.27 -12.43
C LEU A 9 -28.15 -22.22 -12.54
N GLU A 10 -28.87 -22.76 -11.55
CA GLU A 10 -30.31 -22.58 -11.42
C GLU A 10 -30.63 -21.25 -10.76
N VAL A 11 -31.36 -20.44 -11.49
CA VAL A 11 -31.88 -19.15 -10.99
C VAL A 11 -33.26 -19.43 -10.36
N PHE A 12 -33.39 -19.26 -9.06
CA PHE A 12 -34.68 -19.19 -8.37
C PHE A 12 -35.23 -17.77 -8.42
N VAL A 13 -36.29 -17.58 -9.20
CA VAL A 13 -37.13 -16.38 -9.17
C VAL A 13 -38.18 -16.58 -8.10
N VAL A 14 -38.16 -15.76 -7.06
CA VAL A 14 -39.26 -15.67 -6.09
C VAL A 14 -40.08 -14.42 -6.41
N ASP A 15 -41.30 -14.70 -6.92
CA ASP A 15 -42.36 -13.73 -7.15
C ASP A 15 -43.14 -13.54 -5.83
N THR A 16 -43.20 -12.32 -5.31
CA THR A 16 -44.10 -11.94 -4.23
C THR A 16 -44.86 -10.68 -4.57
N GLN A 17 -46.02 -10.85 -5.13
CA GLN A 17 -47.10 -9.85 -5.10
C GLN A 17 -47.69 -9.81 -3.69
N LEU A 18 -47.75 -8.61 -3.07
CA LEU A 18 -48.70 -8.34 -2.00
C LEU A 18 -49.15 -6.87 -2.01
N THR A 19 -50.36 -6.76 -2.49
CA THR A 19 -51.48 -5.87 -2.24
C THR A 19 -51.32 -4.79 -1.19
N GLY A 20 -51.75 -3.59 -1.61
CA GLY A 20 -51.81 -2.34 -0.84
C GLY A 20 -52.78 -2.32 0.32
N LYS A 21 -52.49 -1.47 1.26
CA LYS A 21 -53.44 -0.71 2.09
C LYS A 21 -52.87 0.64 2.50
N MET A 22 -53.53 1.68 2.02
CA MET A 22 -53.41 3.04 2.51
C MET A 22 -54.00 3.12 3.93
N PHE A 23 -53.26 3.76 4.84
CA PHE A 23 -53.85 4.30 6.07
C PHE A 23 -53.52 5.78 6.16
N SER A 24 -54.60 6.57 6.09
CA SER A 24 -54.68 7.98 6.37
C SER A 24 -54.65 8.18 7.91
N VAL A 25 -53.81 9.05 8.43
CA VAL A 25 -53.91 9.51 9.82
C VAL A 25 -54.01 11.05 9.85
N SER A 26 -55.14 11.43 10.43
CA SER A 26 -55.68 12.76 10.63
C SER A 26 -54.87 13.59 11.63
N TRP A 27 -54.77 14.86 11.36
CA TRP A 27 -54.27 15.90 12.26
C TRP A 27 -55.28 16.19 13.35
N PHE A 28 -54.86 16.20 14.61
CA PHE A 28 -55.58 16.85 15.70
C PHE A 28 -54.68 17.90 16.37
N SER A 29 -55.08 19.14 16.23
CA SER A 29 -54.60 20.30 17.00
C SER A 29 -55.24 20.29 18.39
N VAL A 30 -54.45 20.45 19.42
CA VAL A 30 -54.96 20.85 20.76
C VAL A 30 -54.12 22.03 21.26
N LEU A 31 -54.77 23.18 21.25
CA LEU A 31 -54.41 24.35 22.05
C LEU A 31 -54.93 24.11 23.49
N LEU A 32 -54.13 24.37 24.53
CA LEU A 32 -54.68 25.01 25.75
C LEU A 32 -53.60 25.45 26.76
N SER A 33 -53.57 26.74 26.99
CA SER A 33 -53.51 27.46 28.27
C SER A 33 -52.23 27.54 29.12
N LEU A 34 -51.75 28.76 29.18
CA LEU A 34 -50.84 29.30 30.21
C LEU A 34 -51.42 29.17 31.60
N LEU A 35 -50.59 28.76 32.56
CA LEU A 35 -50.70 29.18 33.94
C LEU A 35 -49.30 29.45 34.51
N LEU A 36 -49.10 30.69 34.91
CA LEU A 36 -47.93 31.24 35.59
C LEU A 36 -47.83 30.70 37.02
N PHE A 37 -46.76 30.00 37.35
CA PHE A 37 -46.30 29.87 38.72
C PHE A 37 -44.83 30.29 38.78
N ARG A 38 -44.60 31.45 39.44
CA ARG A 38 -43.26 31.87 39.86
C ARG A 38 -42.90 31.07 41.13
N GLY A 39 -41.99 30.14 40.98
CA GLY A 39 -41.30 29.52 42.07
C GLY A 39 -39.80 29.68 41.84
N VAL A 40 -39.16 30.53 42.63
CA VAL A 40 -37.71 30.67 42.68
C VAL A 40 -37.16 29.46 43.42
N LEU A 41 -36.61 28.50 42.70
CA LEU A 41 -35.76 27.44 43.26
C LEU A 41 -34.37 27.62 42.73
N SER A 42 -33.46 28.10 43.59
CA SER A 42 -32.04 28.12 43.37
C SER A 42 -31.54 26.67 43.23
N ALA A 43 -31.20 26.28 42.02
CA ALA A 43 -30.48 25.03 41.77
C ALA A 43 -28.98 25.30 41.84
N PRO A 44 -28.19 24.40 42.46
CA PRO A 44 -26.74 24.54 42.43
C PRO A 44 -26.25 24.35 40.99
N THR A 45 -25.57 25.35 40.46
CA THR A 45 -24.86 25.28 39.19
C THR A 45 -23.69 24.28 39.33
N CYS A 46 -23.89 23.07 38.81
CA CYS A 46 -22.81 22.14 38.58
C CYS A 46 -22.04 22.66 37.37
N GLU A 47 -20.94 23.39 37.60
CA GLU A 47 -19.95 23.71 36.55
C GLU A 47 -19.36 22.39 36.07
N LEU A 48 -19.89 21.89 34.94
CA LEU A 48 -19.20 20.89 34.13
C LEU A 48 -17.95 21.58 33.59
N LYS A 49 -16.82 21.48 34.31
CA LYS A 49 -15.50 21.71 33.72
C LYS A 49 -15.39 20.78 32.50
N ALA A 50 -15.54 21.35 31.32
CA ALA A 50 -15.14 20.69 30.10
C ALA A 50 -13.67 20.27 30.27
N ARG A 51 -13.43 18.97 30.45
CA ARG A 51 -12.10 18.42 30.29
C ARG A 51 -11.69 18.75 28.83
N SER A 52 -10.78 19.68 28.69
CA SER A 52 -10.00 19.78 27.46
C SER A 52 -9.42 18.39 27.22
N VAL A 53 -9.89 17.72 26.19
CA VAL A 53 -9.17 16.59 25.62
C VAL A 53 -7.90 17.25 25.08
N ASP A 54 -6.79 17.15 25.82
CA ASP A 54 -5.49 17.46 25.29
C ASP A 54 -5.29 16.51 24.11
N THR A 55 -5.63 16.99 22.92
CA THR A 55 -5.22 16.36 21.68
C THR A 55 -3.69 16.54 21.64
N VAL A 56 -2.97 15.52 22.12
CA VAL A 56 -1.55 15.40 21.85
C VAL A 56 -1.43 15.57 20.33
N PRO A 57 -0.71 16.60 19.84
CA PRO A 57 -0.53 16.74 18.40
C PRO A 57 0.06 15.44 17.90
N PRO A 58 -0.45 14.89 16.77
CA PRO A 58 0.07 13.64 16.24
C PRO A 58 1.60 13.78 16.14
N SER A 59 2.32 12.87 16.77
CA SER A 59 3.78 12.83 16.70
C SER A 59 4.12 12.88 15.21
N LYS A 60 4.99 13.82 14.82
CA LYS A 60 5.37 14.00 13.42
C LYS A 60 5.88 12.67 12.90
N ARG A 61 5.10 11.98 12.08
CA ARG A 61 5.47 10.69 11.50
C ARG A 61 6.65 10.98 10.58
N ALA A 62 7.82 10.45 10.92
CA ALA A 62 9.00 10.67 10.11
C ALA A 62 9.00 9.66 8.96
N VAL A 63 8.96 10.15 7.73
CA VAL A 63 9.25 9.33 6.55
C VAL A 63 10.72 8.89 6.65
N PRO A 64 11.05 7.58 6.57
CA PRO A 64 12.42 7.13 6.63
C PRO A 64 13.29 7.82 5.58
N SER A 65 14.40 8.42 6.01
CA SER A 65 15.30 9.15 5.12
C SER A 65 16.10 8.25 4.15
N GLY A 66 15.93 6.92 4.26
CA GLY A 66 16.70 5.89 3.55
C GLY A 66 17.96 5.46 4.33
N PRO A 67 18.50 4.29 4.03
CA PRO A 67 17.91 3.28 3.14
C PRO A 67 16.59 2.71 3.69
N ARG A 68 15.66 2.35 2.78
CA ARG A 68 14.38 1.75 3.12
C ARG A 68 14.49 0.24 3.02
N PHE A 69 14.17 -0.45 4.10
CA PHE A 69 14.10 -1.90 4.14
C PHE A 69 12.64 -2.28 4.37
N VAL A 70 11.97 -2.62 3.27
CA VAL A 70 10.53 -2.79 3.21
C VAL A 70 10.18 -4.26 3.15
N ILE A 71 9.22 -4.71 3.96
CA ILE A 71 8.65 -6.05 3.87
C ILE A 71 7.14 -5.97 3.69
N TYR A 72 6.64 -6.69 2.70
CA TYR A 72 5.21 -6.89 2.47
C TYR A 72 4.71 -8.11 3.23
N SER A 73 3.44 -8.10 3.57
CA SER A 73 2.79 -9.26 4.18
C SER A 73 1.37 -9.39 3.65
N ASP A 74 1.12 -10.50 2.98
CA ASP A 74 -0.17 -10.91 2.42
C ASP A 74 -0.58 -12.29 2.95
N LYS A 75 0.37 -13.22 3.00
CA LYS A 75 0.14 -14.61 3.39
C LYS A 75 -0.52 -14.75 4.76
N TRP A 76 -1.48 -15.65 4.82
CA TRP A 76 -1.99 -16.11 6.10
C TRP A 76 -0.93 -16.89 6.88
N VAL A 77 -0.74 -16.54 8.16
CA VAL A 77 0.22 -17.18 9.05
C VAL A 77 -0.52 -17.76 10.25
N SER A 78 -0.38 -19.06 10.49
CA SER A 78 -1.08 -19.75 11.59
C SER A 78 -0.70 -19.16 12.94
N GLY A 79 -1.71 -18.82 13.74
CA GLY A 79 -1.51 -18.30 15.10
C GLY A 79 -1.12 -16.82 15.18
N ILE A 80 -1.02 -16.11 14.05
CA ILE A 80 -0.74 -14.67 13.99
C ILE A 80 -1.92 -13.97 13.32
N THR A 81 -2.50 -12.98 13.99
CA THR A 81 -3.48 -12.06 13.41
C THR A 81 -2.86 -10.67 13.38
N GLY A 82 -2.79 -10.06 12.21
CA GLY A 82 -2.13 -8.76 11.98
C GLY A 82 -0.60 -8.87 11.90
N PRO A 83 0.13 -7.76 12.15
CA PRO A 83 1.58 -7.71 12.02
C PRO A 83 2.30 -8.62 13.02
N PRO A 84 3.44 -9.25 12.64
CA PRO A 84 4.20 -10.10 13.51
C PRO A 84 4.93 -9.33 14.64
N PRO A 85 5.44 -10.02 15.67
CA PRO A 85 6.36 -9.42 16.64
C PRO A 85 7.58 -8.79 15.96
N VAL A 86 8.07 -7.67 16.52
CA VAL A 86 9.24 -6.94 15.99
C VAL A 86 10.48 -7.85 15.80
N SER A 87 10.66 -8.85 16.67
CA SER A 87 11.79 -9.79 16.57
C SER A 87 11.82 -10.61 15.28
N GLU A 88 10.66 -10.83 14.64
CA GLU A 88 10.58 -11.59 13.39
C GLU A 88 10.92 -10.76 12.16
N ILE A 89 10.86 -9.41 12.30
CA ILE A 89 11.14 -8.47 11.23
C ILE A 89 12.25 -7.47 11.58
N GLN A 90 13.09 -7.82 12.54
CA GLN A 90 14.26 -6.99 12.88
C GLN A 90 15.15 -6.81 11.64
N GLY A 91 15.56 -5.56 11.38
CA GLY A 91 16.30 -5.19 10.20
C GLY A 91 15.48 -4.49 9.12
N TYR A 92 14.16 -4.61 9.18
CA TYR A 92 13.26 -3.80 8.37
C TYR A 92 12.90 -2.50 9.08
N ASN A 93 12.58 -1.46 8.30
CA ASN A 93 12.11 -0.18 8.82
C ASN A 93 10.76 0.27 8.22
N VAL A 94 10.18 -0.54 7.32
CA VAL A 94 8.83 -0.37 6.79
C VAL A 94 8.16 -1.73 6.68
N PHE A 95 6.94 -1.85 7.22
CA PHE A 95 6.08 -3.03 7.09
C PHE A 95 4.79 -2.64 6.37
N ALA A 96 4.48 -3.32 5.26
CA ALA A 96 3.34 -3.06 4.42
C ALA A 96 2.27 -4.15 4.56
N LEU A 97 1.09 -3.77 5.05
CA LEU A 97 -0.09 -4.65 5.12
C LEU A 97 -0.70 -4.78 3.73
N SER A 98 -0.76 -5.98 3.16
CA SER A 98 -1.36 -6.24 1.86
C SER A 98 -2.71 -6.92 2.02
N PHE A 99 -3.82 -6.47 1.40
CA PHE A 99 -3.96 -5.28 0.57
C PHE A 99 -5.19 -4.47 0.94
N LEU A 100 -5.18 -3.17 0.63
CA LEU A 100 -6.38 -2.33 0.64
C LEU A 100 -6.90 -2.22 -0.80
N LEU A 101 -7.92 -3.00 -1.12
CA LEU A 101 -8.54 -3.05 -2.44
C LEU A 101 -9.56 -1.93 -2.65
N THR A 102 -9.97 -1.68 -3.89
CA THR A 102 -11.10 -0.78 -4.20
C THR A 102 -12.40 -1.21 -3.52
N SER A 103 -12.56 -2.50 -3.28
CA SER A 103 -13.70 -3.10 -2.57
C SER A 103 -13.60 -3.04 -1.04
N GLY A 104 -12.46 -2.65 -0.48
CA GLY A 104 -12.17 -2.60 0.95
C GLY A 104 -10.95 -3.43 1.35
N PRO A 105 -10.63 -3.52 2.66
CA PRO A 105 -9.45 -4.25 3.12
C PRO A 105 -9.60 -5.76 2.91
N ALA A 106 -8.52 -6.40 2.47
CA ALA A 106 -8.35 -7.83 2.33
C ALA A 106 -7.12 -8.30 3.13
N ASP A 107 -7.00 -9.59 3.33
CA ASP A 107 -5.86 -10.28 3.92
C ASP A 107 -5.28 -9.56 5.15
N LYS A 108 -4.03 -9.11 5.14
CA LYS A 108 -3.41 -8.45 6.31
C LYS A 108 -3.98 -7.07 6.62
N ALA A 109 -4.46 -6.34 5.61
CA ALA A 109 -5.19 -5.10 5.86
C ALA A 109 -6.53 -5.37 6.57
N LEU A 110 -7.24 -6.45 6.21
CA LEU A 110 -8.44 -6.88 6.91
C LEU A 110 -8.12 -7.34 8.34
N GLU A 111 -7.10 -8.18 8.53
CA GLU A 111 -6.67 -8.63 9.87
C GLU A 111 -6.38 -7.43 10.78
N TRP A 112 -5.72 -6.37 10.27
CA TRP A 112 -5.49 -5.15 11.04
C TRP A 112 -6.78 -4.50 11.55
N THR A 113 -7.84 -4.51 10.75
CA THR A 113 -9.14 -3.97 11.18
C THR A 113 -9.82 -4.80 12.25
N GLN A 114 -9.53 -6.09 12.30
CA GLN A 114 -10.11 -7.04 13.26
C GLN A 114 -9.48 -6.96 14.66
N LEU A 115 -8.27 -6.39 14.76
CA LEU A 115 -7.64 -6.11 16.05
C LEU A 115 -8.44 -5.06 16.83
N SER A 116 -8.46 -5.17 18.16
CA SER A 116 -9.01 -4.11 19.00
C SER A 116 -8.19 -2.80 18.87
N ALA A 117 -8.80 -1.65 19.17
CA ALA A 117 -8.07 -0.37 19.15
C ALA A 117 -6.87 -0.38 20.11
N SER A 118 -6.97 -1.09 21.24
CA SER A 118 -5.88 -1.27 22.20
C SER A 118 -4.72 -2.08 21.62
N ASP A 119 -5.05 -3.19 20.92
CA ASP A 119 -4.04 -4.04 20.32
C ASP A 119 -3.32 -3.32 19.18
N ARG A 120 -4.07 -2.61 18.31
CA ARG A 120 -3.45 -1.77 17.28
C ARG A 120 -2.52 -0.72 17.86
N SER A 121 -2.94 -0.04 18.94
CA SER A 121 -2.09 0.95 19.62
C SER A 121 -0.82 0.33 20.19
N THR A 122 -0.91 -0.89 20.74
CA THR A 122 0.23 -1.63 21.26
C THR A 122 1.21 -1.99 20.15
N VAL A 123 0.74 -2.57 19.05
CA VAL A 123 1.57 -2.89 17.88
C VAL A 123 2.23 -1.63 17.32
N LYS A 124 1.47 -0.55 17.11
CA LYS A 124 2.01 0.74 16.64
C LYS A 124 3.11 1.28 17.54
N SER A 125 2.93 1.20 18.85
CA SER A 125 3.96 1.64 19.82
C SER A 125 5.24 0.79 19.73
N GLN A 126 5.10 -0.53 19.62
CA GLN A 126 6.24 -1.45 19.48
C GLN A 126 7.00 -1.21 18.19
N TYR A 127 6.30 -1.09 17.06
CA TYR A 127 6.88 -0.82 15.74
C TYR A 127 7.59 0.54 15.72
N SER A 128 6.92 1.58 16.18
CA SER A 128 7.51 2.93 16.27
C SER A 128 8.75 2.96 17.15
N SER A 129 8.73 2.25 18.30
CA SER A 129 9.90 2.16 19.20
C SER A 129 11.08 1.43 18.55
N ALA A 130 10.80 0.52 17.62
CA ALA A 130 11.80 -0.19 16.81
C ALA A 130 12.21 0.57 15.53
N GLY A 131 11.66 1.77 15.29
CA GLY A 131 11.92 2.53 14.07
C GLY A 131 11.24 1.98 12.82
N ILE A 132 10.18 1.16 12.99
CA ILE A 132 9.44 0.54 11.88
C ILE A 132 8.17 1.35 11.62
N SER A 133 8.01 1.84 10.39
CA SER A 133 6.76 2.44 9.93
C SER A 133 5.79 1.34 9.47
N LEU A 134 4.53 1.43 9.90
CA LEU A 134 3.47 0.52 9.50
C LEU A 134 2.56 1.20 8.48
N ILE A 135 2.57 0.71 7.24
CA ILE A 135 1.78 1.24 6.13
C ILE A 135 0.83 0.18 5.58
N VAL A 136 -0.09 0.56 4.71
CA VAL A 136 -0.89 -0.37 3.91
C VAL A 136 -0.47 -0.29 2.46
N SER A 137 -0.46 -1.42 1.74
CA SER A 137 -0.34 -1.45 0.29
C SER A 137 -1.72 -1.51 -0.36
N ALA A 138 -1.94 -0.69 -1.38
CA ALA A 138 -3.20 -0.61 -2.11
C ALA A 138 -3.13 -1.44 -3.38
N PHE A 139 -4.25 -2.09 -3.73
CA PHE A 139 -4.54 -2.86 -4.96
C PHE A 139 -3.90 -4.25 -5.00
N GLY A 140 -2.64 -4.37 -5.47
CA GLY A 140 -2.02 -5.66 -5.77
C GLY A 140 -2.57 -6.32 -7.04
N SER A 141 -2.13 -7.54 -7.32
CA SER A 141 -2.40 -8.25 -8.59
C SER A 141 -3.89 -8.62 -8.83
N THR A 142 -4.74 -8.52 -7.81
CA THR A 142 -6.15 -8.89 -7.90
C THR A 142 -7.09 -7.70 -8.10
N ASP A 143 -6.57 -6.46 -8.08
CA ASP A 143 -7.39 -5.24 -8.21
C ASP A 143 -6.87 -4.37 -9.36
N ALA A 144 -7.70 -4.16 -10.37
CA ALA A 144 -7.40 -3.40 -11.58
C ALA A 144 -8.22 -2.11 -11.64
N PRO A 145 -7.83 -1.06 -10.91
CA PRO A 145 -8.69 0.10 -10.66
C PRO A 145 -9.03 0.92 -11.92
N THR A 146 -8.09 1.07 -12.85
CA THR A 146 -8.34 1.79 -14.10
C THR A 146 -9.24 0.98 -15.01
N SER A 147 -8.95 -0.30 -15.20
CA SER A 147 -9.73 -1.22 -16.06
C SER A 147 -11.14 -1.44 -15.53
N SER A 148 -11.35 -1.41 -14.21
CA SER A 148 -12.67 -1.50 -13.58
C SER A 148 -13.47 -0.19 -13.63
N GLY A 149 -12.84 0.92 -14.03
CA GLY A 149 -13.46 2.25 -14.11
C GLY A 149 -13.61 2.94 -12.75
N ALA A 150 -12.81 2.58 -11.75
CA ALA A 150 -12.78 3.28 -10.48
C ALA A 150 -12.35 4.74 -10.65
N ASP A 151 -13.05 5.67 -10.01
CA ASP A 151 -12.68 7.09 -10.04
C ASP A 151 -11.44 7.32 -9.15
N PRO A 152 -10.33 7.84 -9.69
CA PRO A 152 -9.07 7.97 -8.95
C PRO A 152 -9.17 8.89 -7.74
N SER A 153 -9.93 9.99 -7.84
CA SER A 153 -10.06 10.95 -6.74
C SER A 153 -10.90 10.39 -5.59
N SER A 154 -12.00 9.73 -5.91
CA SER A 154 -12.87 9.08 -4.93
C SER A 154 -12.15 7.93 -4.23
N THR A 155 -11.44 7.09 -4.99
CA THR A 155 -10.64 5.99 -4.46
C THR A 155 -9.55 6.50 -3.52
N ALA A 156 -8.80 7.53 -3.92
CA ALA A 156 -7.78 8.15 -3.08
C ALA A 156 -8.35 8.72 -1.77
N ASN A 157 -9.50 9.39 -1.82
CA ASN A 157 -10.16 9.91 -0.62
C ASN A 157 -10.57 8.79 0.34
N THR A 158 -11.14 7.71 -0.18
CA THR A 158 -11.56 6.55 0.61
C THR A 158 -10.36 5.88 1.28
N MET A 159 -9.30 5.62 0.52
CA MET A 159 -8.09 4.97 1.04
C MET A 159 -7.34 5.86 2.03
N ALA A 160 -7.23 7.16 1.77
CA ALA A 160 -6.62 8.10 2.71
C ALA A 160 -7.42 8.23 4.03
N ALA A 161 -8.75 8.19 3.96
CA ALA A 161 -9.60 8.16 5.15
C ALA A 161 -9.36 6.87 5.96
N TRP A 162 -9.22 5.73 5.30
CA TRP A 162 -8.92 4.45 5.92
C TRP A 162 -7.54 4.46 6.62
N VAL A 163 -6.49 4.97 5.96
CA VAL A 163 -5.14 5.14 6.54
C VAL A 163 -5.20 5.94 7.85
N LYS A 164 -5.94 7.05 7.86
CA LYS A 164 -6.13 7.89 9.06
C LYS A 164 -6.94 7.19 10.13
N GLN A 165 -8.04 6.52 9.76
CA GLN A 165 -8.93 5.81 10.67
C GLN A 165 -8.20 4.71 11.44
N PHE A 166 -7.31 3.99 10.75
CA PHE A 166 -6.57 2.86 11.31
C PHE A 166 -5.16 3.23 11.79
N ASP A 167 -4.85 4.53 11.88
CA ASP A 167 -3.61 5.10 12.43
C ASP A 167 -2.33 4.56 11.76
N LEU A 168 -2.34 4.41 10.45
CA LEU A 168 -1.17 3.98 9.69
C LEU A 168 -0.25 5.14 9.33
N ASP A 169 1.04 4.84 9.09
CA ASP A 169 2.06 5.83 8.80
C ASP A 169 2.08 6.27 7.34
N GLY A 170 1.29 5.59 6.49
CA GLY A 170 1.18 5.92 5.08
C GLY A 170 0.52 4.83 4.25
N ILE A 171 0.69 4.97 2.95
CA ILE A 171 0.17 4.06 1.94
C ILE A 171 1.24 3.81 0.87
N ASP A 172 1.32 2.59 0.42
CA ASP A 172 2.01 2.15 -0.77
C ASP A 172 0.99 1.93 -1.90
N VAL A 173 1.39 2.13 -3.15
CA VAL A 173 0.53 1.98 -4.33
C VAL A 173 1.09 0.86 -5.19
N ASP A 174 0.61 -0.35 -4.96
CA ASP A 174 0.95 -1.53 -5.73
C ASP A 174 -0.05 -1.69 -6.89
N TYR A 175 0.13 -0.80 -7.87
CA TYR A 175 -0.73 -0.78 -9.05
C TYR A 175 -0.26 -1.82 -10.06
N GLU A 176 -1.09 -2.83 -10.31
CA GLU A 176 -0.80 -3.93 -11.24
C GLU A 176 -1.87 -4.09 -12.34
N ASP A 177 -2.54 -3.00 -12.73
CA ASP A 177 -3.50 -3.00 -13.83
C ASP A 177 -2.76 -3.04 -15.19
N PHE A 178 -2.21 -4.22 -15.51
CA PHE A 178 -1.46 -4.44 -16.75
C PHE A 178 -2.30 -4.14 -17.99
N ASN A 179 -3.59 -4.49 -17.98
CA ASN A 179 -4.47 -4.23 -19.11
C ASN A 179 -4.56 -2.74 -19.44
N ALA A 180 -4.67 -1.90 -18.43
CA ALA A 180 -4.72 -0.45 -18.64
C ALA A 180 -3.36 0.12 -19.06
N MET A 181 -2.25 -0.35 -18.46
CA MET A 181 -0.92 0.11 -18.78
C MET A 181 -0.48 -0.31 -20.18
N ASP A 182 -0.73 -1.59 -20.55
CA ASP A 182 -0.35 -2.16 -21.85
C ASP A 182 -1.17 -1.59 -23.02
N LYS A 183 -2.37 -1.05 -22.72
CA LYS A 183 -3.18 -0.34 -23.72
C LYS A 183 -2.45 0.86 -24.32
N GLY A 184 -1.55 1.49 -23.56
CA GLY A 184 -0.67 2.56 -24.03
C GLY A 184 -1.39 3.84 -24.46
N ASP A 185 -2.64 4.08 -24.02
CA ASP A 185 -3.43 5.26 -24.35
C ASP A 185 -3.29 6.41 -23.35
N GLY A 186 -2.45 6.24 -22.32
CA GLY A 186 -2.21 7.21 -21.24
C GLY A 186 -3.26 7.20 -20.12
N SER A 187 -4.24 6.31 -20.19
CA SER A 187 -5.31 6.25 -19.18
C SER A 187 -4.80 5.79 -17.81
N ALA A 188 -3.89 4.79 -17.78
CA ALA A 188 -3.28 4.30 -16.55
C ALA A 188 -2.42 5.37 -15.88
N GLU A 189 -1.58 6.05 -16.65
CA GLU A 189 -0.70 7.11 -16.17
C GLU A 189 -1.48 8.30 -15.63
N SER A 190 -2.55 8.68 -16.33
CA SER A 190 -3.45 9.78 -15.91
C SER A 190 -4.20 9.43 -14.63
N TRP A 191 -4.66 8.17 -14.52
CA TRP A 191 -5.30 7.64 -13.33
C TRP A 191 -4.37 7.70 -12.12
N LEU A 192 -3.15 7.14 -12.27
CA LEU A 192 -2.11 7.13 -11.24
C LEU A 192 -1.71 8.56 -10.81
N ALA A 193 -1.53 9.47 -11.77
CA ALA A 193 -1.19 10.85 -11.46
C ALA A 193 -2.30 11.54 -10.63
N THR A 194 -3.56 11.38 -11.02
CA THR A 194 -4.71 11.95 -10.30
C THR A 194 -4.86 11.33 -8.91
N PHE A 195 -4.74 10.00 -8.80
CA PHE A 195 -4.80 9.26 -7.55
C PHE A 195 -3.71 9.72 -6.56
N THR A 196 -2.46 9.82 -7.03
CA THR A 196 -1.31 10.26 -6.24
C THR A 196 -1.47 11.70 -5.75
N GLN A 197 -1.87 12.61 -6.63
CA GLN A 197 -2.13 14.01 -6.25
C GLN A 197 -3.22 14.10 -5.19
N GLN A 198 -4.32 13.37 -5.37
CA GLN A 198 -5.44 13.38 -4.42
C GLN A 198 -5.05 12.75 -3.08
N LEU A 199 -4.27 11.64 -3.07
CA LEU A 199 -3.71 11.10 -1.84
C LEU A 199 -2.92 12.16 -1.07
N ARG A 200 -2.05 12.93 -1.73
CA ARG A 200 -1.23 13.96 -1.08
C ARG A 200 -2.02 15.14 -0.52
N THR A 201 -3.20 15.44 -1.07
CA THR A 201 -4.09 16.44 -0.43
C THR A 201 -4.59 15.97 0.94
N GLN A 202 -4.71 14.67 1.14
CA GLN A 202 -5.22 14.04 2.35
C GLN A 202 -4.11 13.55 3.29
N LEU A 203 -2.98 13.12 2.73
CA LEU A 203 -1.81 12.56 3.41
C LEU A 203 -0.58 13.44 3.10
N PRO A 204 -0.39 14.57 3.81
CA PRO A 204 0.65 15.53 3.50
C PRO A 204 2.05 14.93 3.51
N GLN A 205 2.89 15.34 2.53
CA GLN A 205 4.28 14.92 2.42
C GLN A 205 5.09 15.27 3.69
N GLY A 206 5.98 14.37 4.08
CA GLY A 206 6.75 14.50 5.33
C GLY A 206 5.99 14.14 6.61
N GLN A 207 4.66 13.94 6.53
CA GLN A 207 3.84 13.43 7.63
C GLN A 207 3.38 11.99 7.39
N PHE A 208 3.11 11.64 6.13
CA PHE A 208 2.72 10.31 5.72
C PHE A 208 3.61 9.82 4.60
N ILE A 209 3.94 8.54 4.64
CA ILE A 209 4.61 7.82 3.57
C ILE A 209 3.66 7.67 2.40
N LEU A 210 4.16 7.90 1.18
CA LEU A 210 3.52 7.53 -0.07
C LEU A 210 4.57 6.91 -0.98
N SER A 211 4.60 5.60 -1.06
CA SER A 211 5.43 4.85 -1.99
C SER A 211 4.58 4.23 -3.11
N HIS A 212 5.24 3.85 -4.19
CA HIS A 212 4.63 3.06 -5.25
C HIS A 212 5.46 1.79 -5.49
N ALA A 213 4.81 0.72 -5.98
CA ALA A 213 5.48 -0.56 -6.24
C ALA A 213 5.37 -1.02 -7.71
N PRO A 214 5.89 -0.24 -8.67
CA PRO A 214 5.83 -0.59 -10.08
C PRO A 214 6.72 -1.77 -10.44
N VAL A 215 6.34 -2.52 -11.49
CA VAL A 215 7.24 -3.47 -12.13
C VAL A 215 8.35 -2.73 -12.88
N ALA A 216 9.58 -3.25 -12.84
CA ALA A 216 10.75 -2.60 -13.44
C ALA A 216 10.59 -2.30 -14.96
N PRO A 217 9.97 -3.15 -15.79
CA PRO A 217 9.73 -2.86 -17.20
C PRO A 217 8.97 -1.56 -17.49
N TRP A 218 8.14 -1.09 -16.58
CA TRP A 218 7.39 0.15 -16.79
C TRP A 218 8.24 1.43 -16.74
N PHE A 219 9.53 1.31 -16.45
CA PHE A 219 10.49 2.41 -16.54
C PHE A 219 11.31 2.41 -17.86
N THR A 220 11.01 1.52 -18.82
CA THR A 220 11.76 1.47 -20.07
C THR A 220 11.50 2.67 -20.97
N VAL A 221 12.54 3.14 -21.67
CA VAL A 221 12.47 4.28 -22.62
C VAL A 221 12.30 3.86 -24.07
N ASN A 222 12.24 2.56 -24.35
CA ASN A 222 12.32 2.00 -25.70
C ASN A 222 10.98 2.02 -26.47
N GLY A 223 9.95 2.67 -25.94
CA GLY A 223 8.64 2.80 -26.59
C GLY A 223 7.75 1.55 -26.46
N LEU A 224 8.09 0.60 -25.60
CA LEU A 224 7.24 -0.57 -25.31
C LEU A 224 5.87 -0.15 -24.75
N PHE A 225 5.84 0.92 -23.97
CA PHE A 225 4.61 1.47 -23.41
C PHE A 225 4.33 2.84 -24.04
N ALA A 226 3.38 2.89 -24.96
CA ALA A 226 3.11 4.11 -25.75
C ALA A 226 2.61 5.28 -24.87
N GLY A 227 1.95 5.03 -23.74
CA GLY A 227 1.54 6.03 -22.75
C GLY A 227 2.69 6.60 -21.92
N GLY A 228 3.86 5.93 -21.91
CA GLY A 228 5.07 6.30 -21.17
C GLY A 228 5.20 5.63 -19.82
N ALA A 229 4.20 4.87 -19.39
CA ALA A 229 4.15 4.08 -18.16
C ALA A 229 4.72 4.85 -16.93
N TYR A 230 5.52 4.19 -16.07
CA TYR A 230 6.00 4.83 -14.84
C TYR A 230 7.04 5.93 -15.04
N LEU A 231 7.71 6.02 -16.20
CA LEU A 231 8.49 7.23 -16.52
C LEU A 231 7.57 8.45 -16.67
N LYS A 232 6.39 8.27 -17.26
CA LYS A 232 5.40 9.35 -17.37
C LYS A 232 4.79 9.70 -16.01
N VAL A 233 4.52 8.70 -15.16
CA VAL A 233 4.06 8.92 -13.78
C VAL A 233 5.11 9.71 -12.98
N ASP A 234 6.38 9.30 -13.03
CA ASP A 234 7.47 9.99 -12.33
C ASP A 234 7.62 11.44 -12.81
N GLN A 235 7.63 11.69 -14.13
CA GLN A 235 7.66 13.03 -14.70
C GLN A 235 6.50 13.91 -14.24
N THR A 236 5.34 13.33 -13.96
CA THR A 236 4.12 14.07 -13.62
C THR A 236 3.96 14.28 -12.12
N VAL A 237 4.21 13.26 -11.32
CA VAL A 237 3.96 13.26 -9.87
C VAL A 237 5.09 12.66 -9.03
N GLY A 238 6.24 12.36 -9.62
CA GLY A 238 7.38 11.75 -8.91
C GLY A 238 7.86 12.56 -7.70
N SER A 239 7.74 13.90 -7.74
CA SER A 239 8.04 14.75 -6.58
C SER A 239 7.10 14.54 -5.38
N LEU A 240 5.93 13.94 -5.61
CA LEU A 240 4.95 13.60 -4.59
C LEU A 240 5.16 12.18 -4.02
N ILE A 241 5.96 11.35 -4.67
CA ILE A 241 6.24 9.96 -4.30
C ILE A 241 7.55 9.94 -3.51
N ASP A 242 7.54 9.33 -2.31
CA ASP A 242 8.72 9.28 -1.45
C ASP A 242 9.78 8.30 -1.97
N TRP A 243 9.35 7.14 -2.49
CA TRP A 243 10.20 6.14 -3.17
C TRP A 243 9.38 5.16 -3.99
N TYR A 244 10.06 4.35 -4.80
CA TYR A 244 9.51 3.25 -5.57
C TYR A 244 10.05 1.92 -5.04
N ASN A 245 9.16 1.01 -4.62
CA ASN A 245 9.46 -0.39 -4.35
C ASN A 245 9.45 -1.14 -5.68
N VAL A 246 10.51 -1.01 -6.47
CA VAL A 246 10.52 -1.52 -7.84
C VAL A 246 10.56 -3.04 -7.85
N GLN A 247 9.58 -3.68 -8.50
CA GLN A 247 9.48 -5.13 -8.60
C GLN A 247 10.41 -5.66 -9.69
N PHE A 248 11.59 -6.18 -9.30
CA PHE A 248 12.55 -6.86 -10.18
C PHE A 248 12.35 -8.39 -10.13
N TYR A 249 11.11 -8.83 -10.37
CA TYR A 249 10.68 -10.25 -10.39
C TYR A 249 9.39 -10.40 -11.21
N ASN A 250 9.00 -11.64 -11.53
CA ASN A 250 7.84 -11.98 -12.38
C ASN A 250 7.91 -11.42 -13.82
N GLN A 251 9.11 -11.14 -14.33
CA GLN A 251 9.30 -10.45 -15.61
C GLN A 251 10.02 -11.30 -16.67
N GLY A 252 10.21 -12.58 -16.41
CA GLY A 252 10.90 -13.52 -17.30
C GLY A 252 11.95 -14.33 -16.56
N THR A 253 12.22 -15.54 -17.05
CA THR A 253 13.06 -16.53 -16.35
C THR A 253 14.52 -16.12 -16.22
N THR A 254 15.01 -15.22 -17.07
CA THR A 254 16.38 -14.71 -17.10
C THR A 254 16.52 -13.30 -16.56
N GLU A 255 15.39 -12.62 -16.35
CA GLU A 255 15.37 -11.21 -15.98
C GLU A 255 15.72 -10.99 -14.50
N TYR A 256 16.63 -10.04 -14.26
CA TYR A 256 17.06 -9.59 -12.94
C TYR A 256 17.59 -10.68 -12.00
N THR A 257 18.13 -11.78 -12.55
CA THR A 257 18.64 -12.94 -11.80
C THR A 257 20.13 -12.87 -11.46
N THR A 258 20.83 -11.88 -11.99
CA THR A 258 22.25 -11.59 -11.70
C THR A 258 22.41 -10.14 -11.25
N CYS A 259 23.53 -9.81 -10.58
CA CYS A 259 23.80 -8.43 -10.22
C CYS A 259 23.88 -7.50 -11.45
N ASP A 260 24.42 -7.98 -12.54
CA ASP A 260 24.55 -7.17 -13.76
C ASP A 260 23.21 -6.85 -14.38
N ASN A 261 22.33 -7.86 -14.56
CA ASN A 261 20.97 -7.64 -15.07
C ASN A 261 20.11 -6.77 -14.12
N LEU A 262 20.31 -6.92 -12.82
CA LEU A 262 19.58 -6.13 -11.83
C LEU A 262 20.01 -4.67 -11.81
N LEU A 263 21.32 -4.42 -11.94
CA LEU A 263 21.88 -3.12 -11.63
C LEU A 263 22.25 -2.30 -12.88
N ASN A 264 22.88 -2.94 -13.89
CA ASN A 264 23.61 -2.23 -14.90
C ASN A 264 22.97 -2.29 -16.29
N SER A 265 22.47 -3.46 -16.68
CA SER A 265 21.95 -3.69 -18.04
C SER A 265 20.94 -4.82 -18.00
N ALA A 266 19.68 -4.46 -17.89
CA ALA A 266 18.59 -5.40 -18.08
C ALA A 266 18.57 -5.79 -19.57
N GLY A 267 18.99 -7.03 -19.84
CA GLY A 267 18.95 -7.60 -21.17
C GLY A 267 17.57 -8.17 -21.49
N GLY A 268 17.54 -9.07 -22.45
CA GLY A 268 16.34 -9.84 -22.76
C GLY A 268 15.16 -9.00 -23.22
N ASP A 269 14.02 -9.22 -22.59
CA ASP A 269 12.75 -8.62 -23.02
C ASP A 269 12.58 -7.15 -22.54
N TRP A 270 13.35 -6.72 -21.52
CA TRP A 270 13.14 -5.44 -20.85
C TRP A 270 14.39 -4.53 -20.81
N PRO A 271 15.04 -4.24 -21.95
CA PRO A 271 16.23 -3.40 -21.98
C PRO A 271 15.90 -1.99 -21.47
N GLY A 272 16.80 -1.43 -20.66
CA GLY A 272 16.62 -0.09 -20.07
C GLY A 272 15.90 -0.08 -18.72
N SER A 273 15.67 -1.25 -18.11
CA SER A 273 14.94 -1.36 -16.83
C SER A 273 15.79 -1.81 -15.64
N ALA A 274 17.11 -1.93 -15.76
CA ALA A 274 17.99 -2.11 -14.61
C ALA A 274 18.07 -0.84 -13.76
N VAL A 275 18.44 -0.95 -12.50
CA VAL A 275 18.44 0.17 -11.53
C VAL A 275 19.13 1.42 -12.08
N PHE A 276 20.36 1.29 -12.62
CA PHE A 276 21.11 2.44 -13.15
C PHE A 276 20.62 2.90 -14.52
N GLU A 277 19.98 2.03 -15.31
CA GLU A 277 19.30 2.42 -16.54
C GLU A 277 18.07 3.27 -16.24
N ILE A 278 17.24 2.86 -15.27
CA ILE A 278 16.08 3.64 -14.79
C ILE A 278 16.54 5.02 -14.28
N ALA A 279 17.59 5.06 -13.46
CA ALA A 279 18.14 6.34 -12.98
C ALA A 279 18.66 7.21 -14.13
N SER A 280 19.29 6.63 -15.14
CA SER A 280 19.75 7.34 -16.34
C SER A 280 18.61 7.92 -17.18
N SER A 281 17.40 7.40 -17.02
CA SER A 281 16.17 7.91 -17.65
C SER A 281 15.54 9.09 -16.91
N GLY A 282 16.14 9.52 -15.79
CA GLY A 282 15.75 10.73 -15.04
C GLY A 282 15.07 10.47 -13.70
N VAL A 283 14.79 9.22 -13.33
CA VAL A 283 14.24 8.88 -12.01
C VAL A 283 15.33 9.02 -10.94
N GLU A 284 15.02 9.64 -9.81
CA GLU A 284 15.98 9.83 -8.72
C GLU A 284 16.50 8.49 -8.18
N LEU A 285 17.80 8.27 -8.23
CA LEU A 285 18.45 7.01 -7.84
C LEU A 285 18.14 6.60 -6.40
N ASN A 286 18.05 7.55 -5.47
CA ASN A 286 17.75 7.34 -4.07
C ASN A 286 16.27 6.98 -3.80
N LYS A 287 15.41 6.98 -4.82
CA LYS A 287 14.03 6.51 -4.77
C LYS A 287 13.86 5.07 -5.27
N LEU A 288 14.84 4.50 -5.94
CA LEU A 288 14.76 3.18 -6.56
C LEU A 288 15.12 2.07 -5.56
N VAL A 289 14.16 1.65 -4.75
CA VAL A 289 14.30 0.52 -3.82
C VAL A 289 14.23 -0.78 -4.60
N ILE A 290 15.22 -1.67 -4.40
CA ILE A 290 15.32 -2.95 -5.10
C ILE A 290 14.36 -3.96 -4.50
N GLY A 291 13.30 -4.32 -5.23
CA GLY A 291 12.31 -5.32 -4.83
C GLY A 291 12.66 -6.72 -5.33
N LYS A 292 12.65 -7.71 -4.42
CA LYS A 292 12.95 -9.12 -4.72
C LYS A 292 11.99 -10.06 -4.00
N PRO A 293 11.72 -11.28 -4.53
CA PRO A 293 11.00 -12.30 -3.78
C PRO A 293 11.87 -12.89 -2.66
N GLY A 294 11.23 -13.28 -1.55
CA GLY A 294 11.90 -13.90 -0.40
C GLY A 294 12.34 -15.33 -0.66
N LEU A 295 11.56 -16.07 -1.47
CA LEU A 295 11.83 -17.46 -1.83
C LEU A 295 12.00 -17.63 -3.35
N SER A 296 12.70 -18.70 -3.71
CA SER A 296 12.88 -19.13 -5.12
C SER A 296 11.62 -19.76 -5.72
N ALA A 297 10.64 -20.13 -4.90
CA ALA A 297 9.36 -20.69 -5.32
C ALA A 297 8.27 -20.34 -4.29
N GLY A 298 7.11 -19.92 -4.76
CA GLY A 298 5.96 -19.59 -3.93
C GLY A 298 5.72 -18.10 -3.76
N ASP A 299 6.76 -17.26 -3.70
CA ASP A 299 6.62 -15.80 -3.62
C ASP A 299 6.54 -15.15 -5.01
N ALA A 300 7.27 -15.71 -5.97
CA ALA A 300 7.27 -15.25 -7.35
C ALA A 300 7.56 -16.41 -8.30
N SER A 301 7.20 -16.24 -9.58
CA SER A 301 7.49 -17.23 -10.63
C SER A 301 8.95 -17.21 -11.10
N ASN A 302 9.62 -16.06 -10.97
CA ASN A 302 11.01 -15.85 -11.38
C ASN A 302 11.60 -14.56 -10.77
N GLY A 303 12.90 -14.33 -11.02
CA GLY A 303 13.58 -13.12 -10.53
C GLY A 303 14.23 -13.27 -9.15
N TYR A 304 14.21 -14.46 -8.54
CA TYR A 304 14.87 -14.70 -7.26
C TYR A 304 16.40 -14.59 -7.37
N ILE A 305 17.00 -13.97 -6.36
CA ILE A 305 18.44 -13.98 -6.09
C ILE A 305 18.64 -14.42 -4.64
N ASP A 306 19.54 -15.39 -4.41
CA ASP A 306 19.91 -15.82 -3.07
C ASP A 306 20.35 -14.62 -2.20
N PRO A 307 19.93 -14.51 -0.93
CA PRO A 307 20.20 -13.35 -0.07
C PRO A 307 21.69 -12.99 0.06
N SER A 308 22.58 -13.99 0.08
CA SER A 308 24.02 -13.73 0.17
C SER A 308 24.58 -13.14 -1.16
N THR A 309 24.07 -13.61 -2.29
CA THR A 309 24.37 -13.04 -3.61
C THR A 309 23.78 -11.63 -3.73
N LEU A 310 22.54 -11.45 -3.28
CA LEU A 310 21.89 -10.13 -3.29
C LEU A 310 22.65 -9.12 -2.41
N ALA A 311 23.22 -9.54 -1.28
CA ALA A 311 24.09 -8.68 -0.46
C ALA A 311 25.29 -8.14 -1.25
N GLY A 312 25.89 -8.97 -2.12
CA GLY A 312 26.94 -8.55 -3.03
C GLY A 312 26.46 -7.55 -4.09
N CYS A 313 25.25 -7.75 -4.64
CA CYS A 313 24.65 -6.80 -5.59
C CYS A 313 24.37 -5.45 -4.91
N VAL A 314 23.82 -5.46 -3.70
CA VAL A 314 23.54 -4.27 -2.89
C VAL A 314 24.83 -3.51 -2.57
N ALA A 315 25.92 -4.22 -2.24
CA ALA A 315 27.22 -3.59 -2.02
C ALA A 315 27.79 -2.94 -3.30
N GLN A 316 27.64 -3.58 -4.46
CA GLN A 316 28.01 -3.01 -5.75
C GLN A 316 27.18 -1.74 -6.04
N ALA A 317 25.87 -1.78 -5.83
CA ALA A 317 24.99 -0.61 -6.01
C ALA A 317 25.43 0.54 -5.12
N LYS A 318 25.67 0.28 -3.83
CA LYS A 318 26.14 1.29 -2.86
C LYS A 318 27.46 1.92 -3.27
N SER A 319 28.41 1.12 -3.79
CA SER A 319 29.70 1.64 -4.25
C SER A 319 29.59 2.63 -5.43
N LYS A 320 28.45 2.61 -6.12
CA LYS A 320 28.09 3.52 -7.21
C LYS A 320 27.20 4.68 -6.78
N GLY A 321 27.00 4.86 -5.48
CA GLY A 321 26.21 5.97 -4.93
C GLY A 321 24.73 5.69 -4.70
N TRP A 322 24.28 4.45 -4.89
CA TRP A 322 22.91 4.06 -4.57
C TRP A 322 22.75 3.74 -3.07
N ASP A 323 21.70 4.26 -2.45
CA ASP A 323 21.39 4.09 -1.03
C ASP A 323 19.88 3.96 -0.75
N ALA A 324 19.07 3.62 -1.76
CA ALA A 324 17.62 3.61 -1.63
C ALA A 324 17.10 2.52 -0.69
N GLY A 325 17.70 1.32 -0.71
CA GLY A 325 17.30 0.20 0.13
C GLY A 325 16.68 -0.97 -0.63
N VAL A 326 16.18 -1.96 0.11
CA VAL A 326 15.66 -3.22 -0.46
C VAL A 326 14.23 -3.45 0.03
N MET A 327 13.38 -3.90 -0.87
CA MET A 327 12.03 -4.39 -0.59
C MET A 327 11.97 -5.90 -0.80
N VAL A 328 11.14 -6.59 -0.04
CA VAL A 328 10.92 -8.03 -0.22
C VAL A 328 9.43 -8.38 -0.23
N TRP A 329 9.06 -9.23 -1.14
CA TRP A 329 7.83 -9.98 -1.21
C TRP A 329 8.14 -11.45 -0.83
N GLU A 330 7.80 -12.02 0.34
CA GLU A 330 7.07 -11.40 1.42
C GLU A 330 7.35 -12.07 2.79
N PHE A 331 6.75 -11.56 3.87
CA PHE A 331 6.66 -12.24 5.17
C PHE A 331 5.63 -13.40 5.08
N PRO A 332 5.89 -14.59 5.68
CA PRO A 332 6.99 -14.85 6.63
C PRO A 332 8.30 -15.35 6.00
N ASP A 333 8.33 -15.53 4.69
CA ASP A 333 9.43 -16.23 4.00
C ASP A 333 10.73 -15.43 4.04
N ALA A 334 10.66 -14.11 4.14
CA ALA A 334 11.79 -13.21 4.27
C ALA A 334 11.82 -12.55 5.66
N ALA A 335 11.79 -13.33 6.73
CA ALA A 335 11.92 -12.84 8.10
C ALA A 335 13.27 -12.15 8.39
N ALA A 336 13.53 -11.78 9.65
CA ALA A 336 14.71 -11.00 10.08
C ALA A 336 16.05 -11.52 9.51
N SER A 337 16.29 -12.83 9.48
CA SER A 337 17.53 -13.39 8.97
C SER A 337 17.79 -13.11 7.49
N TRP A 338 16.73 -13.01 6.69
CA TRP A 338 16.83 -12.69 5.28
C TRP A 338 17.40 -11.28 5.07
N ILE A 339 16.79 -10.29 5.70
CA ILE A 339 17.21 -8.88 5.54
C ILE A 339 18.57 -8.62 6.19
N GLN A 340 18.88 -9.24 7.31
CA GLN A 340 20.21 -9.15 7.95
C GLN A 340 21.29 -9.65 7.00
N THR A 341 21.05 -10.76 6.29
CA THR A 341 21.96 -11.27 5.26
C THR A 341 22.13 -10.27 4.13
N VAL A 342 21.03 -9.78 3.56
CA VAL A 342 21.04 -8.83 2.43
C VAL A 342 21.76 -7.52 2.78
N ARG A 343 21.61 -7.04 4.02
CA ARG A 343 22.25 -5.80 4.51
C ARG A 343 23.73 -5.96 4.84
N SER A 344 24.19 -7.20 5.11
CA SER A 344 25.46 -7.49 5.78
C SER A 344 26.70 -6.81 5.16
N GLN A 345 26.74 -6.65 3.83
CA GLN A 345 27.90 -6.09 3.12
C GLN A 345 27.83 -4.57 2.87
N ALA A 346 26.63 -4.00 2.93
CA ALA A 346 26.43 -2.58 2.58
C ALA A 346 25.88 -1.75 3.74
N PHE A 347 24.90 -2.28 4.47
CA PHE A 347 24.16 -1.55 5.48
C PHE A 347 23.99 -2.40 6.75
N PRO A 348 25.10 -2.87 7.39
CA PRO A 348 25.00 -3.67 8.61
C PRO A 348 24.26 -2.92 9.72
N GLU A 349 23.60 -3.72 10.60
CA GLU A 349 22.92 -3.21 11.80
C GLU A 349 23.90 -2.86 12.89
#